data_1cb39aeea3548939a2f9996006e3058d
#
_entry.id   1cb39aeea3548939a2f9996006e3058d
#
_cell.length_a   1.000
_cell.length_b   1.000
_cell.length_c   1.000
_cell.angle_alpha   90.00
_cell.angle_beta   90.00
_cell.angle_gamma   90.00
#
_symmetry.space_group_name_H-M   'P 1'
#
loop_
_entity.id
_entity.type
_entity.pdbx_description
1 polymer ?
#
loop_
_entity_poly.entity_id
_entity_poly.type
_entity_poly.pdbx_seq_one_letter_code
_entity_poly.pdbx_strand_id
1 'polypeptide(L)'
;QQGLLADAGALRGLSGHRHRARWDISGVENRLPLFDQARATAEARVPLPLPSAWEDMQADYRSTGTTLGRHPISFLRAQLRSRGCLDAAQLVDHGHGRRVRIAGLVRMRQRPQTASGVTFLTLEDETGMVNAVVWRHLADRQHRVLVETQLMQIEGRLERVDGVQHVIVQRMHCLDELLQGLRSHSRDFH
;
A
#
# COMPACT_ATOMS: atom_id res chain seq x y z
N GLN A 1 6.50 -24.41 0.47
CA GLN A 1 7.30 -23.39 -0.21
C GLN A 1 6.71 -22.99 -1.57
N GLN A 2 6.27 -23.94 -2.42
CA GLN A 2 5.69 -23.65 -3.73
C GLN A 2 4.40 -22.80 -3.66
N GLY A 3 3.55 -23.03 -2.65
CA GLY A 3 2.34 -22.23 -2.43
C GLY A 3 2.64 -20.76 -2.16
N LEU A 4 3.69 -20.45 -1.42
CA LEU A 4 4.12 -19.07 -1.16
C LEU A 4 4.57 -18.34 -2.43
N LEU A 5 5.22 -19.05 -3.37
CA LEU A 5 5.61 -18.49 -4.67
C LEU A 5 4.39 -18.18 -5.55
N ALA A 6 3.37 -19.04 -5.52
CA ALA A 6 2.11 -18.78 -6.22
C ALA A 6 1.38 -17.57 -5.64
N ASP A 7 1.31 -17.48 -4.29
CA ASP A 7 0.67 -16.38 -3.58
C ASP A 7 1.42 -15.04 -3.82
N ALA A 8 2.73 -15.07 -3.96
CA ALA A 8 3.55 -13.92 -4.33
C ALA A 8 3.49 -13.56 -5.83
N GLY A 9 2.74 -14.32 -6.64
CA GLY A 9 2.64 -14.07 -8.08
C GLY A 9 3.89 -14.41 -8.89
N ALA A 10 4.90 -15.05 -8.27
CA ALA A 10 6.17 -15.39 -8.91
C ALA A 10 6.02 -16.37 -10.11
N LEU A 11 4.92 -17.10 -10.16
CA LEU A 11 4.64 -18.10 -11.20
C LEU A 11 3.71 -17.59 -12.32
N ARG A 12 3.41 -16.29 -12.36
CA ARG A 12 2.56 -15.67 -13.40
C ARG A 12 3.05 -15.96 -14.82
N GLY A 13 4.35 -15.94 -15.03
CA GLY A 13 4.96 -16.22 -16.34
C GLY A 13 4.74 -17.67 -16.82
N LEU A 14 4.48 -18.62 -15.90
CA LEU A 14 4.25 -20.03 -16.22
C LEU A 14 2.75 -20.37 -16.32
N SER A 15 1.94 -19.87 -15.39
CA SER A 15 0.54 -20.23 -15.24
C SER A 15 -0.44 -19.14 -15.69
N GLY A 16 0.03 -17.99 -16.15
CA GLY A 16 -0.78 -16.86 -16.61
C GLY A 16 -1.28 -15.97 -15.48
N HIS A 17 -1.93 -16.53 -14.47
CA HIS A 17 -2.41 -15.77 -13.31
C HIS A 17 -2.30 -16.57 -12.00
N ARG A 18 -2.35 -15.87 -10.86
CA ARG A 18 -2.07 -16.42 -9.52
C ARG A 18 -3.04 -17.55 -9.11
N HIS A 19 -4.33 -17.45 -9.44
CA HIS A 19 -5.30 -18.51 -9.15
C HIS A 19 -4.94 -19.80 -9.89
N ARG A 20 -4.51 -19.68 -11.15
CA ARG A 20 -4.06 -20.83 -11.94
C ARG A 20 -2.77 -21.42 -11.38
N ALA A 21 -1.78 -20.57 -11.04
CA ALA A 21 -0.55 -21.02 -10.41
C ALA A 21 -0.81 -21.81 -9.14
N ARG A 22 -1.73 -21.32 -8.29
CA ARG A 22 -2.10 -22.02 -7.06
C ARG A 22 -2.79 -23.34 -7.32
N TRP A 23 -3.66 -23.41 -8.31
CA TRP A 23 -4.33 -24.65 -8.72
C TRP A 23 -3.32 -25.67 -9.24
N ASP A 24 -2.45 -25.25 -10.17
CA ASP A 24 -1.44 -26.14 -10.78
C ASP A 24 -0.50 -26.73 -9.72
N ILE A 25 -0.08 -25.93 -8.72
CA ILE A 25 0.75 -26.41 -7.61
C ILE A 25 -0.02 -27.38 -6.70
N SER A 26 -1.31 -27.14 -6.45
CA SER A 26 -2.14 -28.01 -5.60
C SER A 26 -2.33 -29.38 -6.21
N GLY A 27 -2.25 -29.48 -7.55
CA GLY A 27 -2.31 -30.74 -8.29
C GLY A 27 -0.97 -31.45 -8.47
N VAL A 28 0.14 -30.83 -8.03
CA VAL A 28 1.46 -31.49 -8.07
C VAL A 28 1.58 -32.49 -6.93
N GLU A 29 1.21 -33.73 -7.21
CA GLU A 29 1.47 -34.83 -6.30
C GLU A 29 2.92 -35.30 -6.44
N ASN A 30 3.59 -35.56 -5.29
CA ASN A 30 4.84 -36.32 -5.28
C ASN A 30 4.53 -37.74 -5.76
N ARG A 31 4.92 -38.06 -6.98
CA ARG A 31 4.76 -39.42 -7.50
C ARG A 31 5.42 -40.42 -6.54
N LEU A 32 4.62 -41.24 -5.95
CA LEU A 32 5.16 -42.37 -5.18
C LEU A 32 5.78 -43.38 -6.15
N PRO A 33 6.92 -44.02 -5.82
CA PRO A 33 7.60 -44.97 -6.71
C PRO A 33 6.70 -46.10 -7.23
N LEU A 34 5.65 -46.46 -6.47
CA LEU A 34 4.69 -47.49 -6.84
C LEU A 34 3.81 -47.08 -8.07
N PHE A 35 3.62 -45.78 -8.32
CA PHE A 35 2.79 -45.24 -9.40
C PHE A 35 3.58 -44.61 -10.55
N ASP A 36 4.88 -44.86 -10.59
CA ASP A 36 5.77 -44.24 -11.60
C ASP A 36 5.42 -44.66 -13.05
N GLN A 37 4.78 -45.85 -13.20
CA GLN A 37 4.29 -46.35 -14.48
C GLN A 37 2.83 -46.02 -14.77
N ALA A 38 2.11 -45.38 -13.85
CA ALA A 38 0.73 -44.99 -14.07
C ALA A 38 0.71 -43.79 -15.06
N ARG A 39 -0.03 -43.95 -16.17
CA ARG A 39 -0.28 -42.84 -17.09
C ARG A 39 -1.02 -41.73 -16.34
N ALA A 40 -0.41 -40.55 -16.28
CA ALA A 40 -1.07 -39.37 -15.79
C ALA A 40 -2.35 -39.13 -16.62
N THR A 41 -3.50 -39.22 -15.99
CA THR A 41 -4.76 -38.83 -16.61
C THR A 41 -4.70 -37.33 -16.86
N ALA A 42 -4.82 -36.91 -18.11
CA ALA A 42 -4.88 -35.49 -18.43
C ALA A 42 -6.17 -34.91 -17.82
N GLU A 43 -6.03 -34.16 -16.76
CA GLU A 43 -7.14 -33.46 -16.14
C GLU A 43 -7.67 -32.39 -17.10
N ALA A 44 -9.01 -32.29 -17.21
CA ALA A 44 -9.63 -31.23 -17.99
C ALA A 44 -9.24 -29.87 -17.39
N ARG A 45 -8.83 -28.92 -18.25
CA ARG A 45 -8.51 -27.56 -17.82
C ARG A 45 -9.79 -26.88 -17.31
N VAL A 46 -9.88 -26.70 -15.99
CA VAL A 46 -10.96 -25.94 -15.38
C VAL A 46 -10.71 -24.44 -15.63
N PRO A 47 -11.67 -23.69 -16.20
CA PRO A 47 -11.57 -22.26 -16.34
C PRO A 47 -11.70 -21.61 -14.95
N LEU A 48 -10.59 -21.05 -14.45
CA LEU A 48 -10.57 -20.31 -13.19
C LEU A 48 -10.79 -18.82 -13.47
N PRO A 49 -11.58 -18.12 -12.63
CA PRO A 49 -11.79 -16.69 -12.78
C PRO A 49 -10.47 -15.93 -12.63
N LEU A 50 -10.28 -14.94 -13.48
CA LEU A 50 -9.13 -14.04 -13.37
C LEU A 50 -9.29 -13.18 -12.11
N PRO A 51 -8.22 -13.00 -11.31
CA PRO A 51 -8.24 -12.06 -10.20
C PRO A 51 -8.40 -10.64 -10.74
N SER A 52 -9.18 -9.82 -10.06
CA SER A 52 -9.23 -8.39 -10.34
C SER A 52 -7.89 -7.73 -9.97
N ALA A 53 -7.62 -6.55 -10.53
CA ALA A 53 -6.40 -5.80 -10.19
C ALA A 53 -6.33 -5.44 -8.69
N TRP A 54 -7.49 -5.27 -8.03
CA TRP A 54 -7.58 -5.05 -6.59
C TRP A 54 -7.20 -6.30 -5.80
N GLU A 55 -7.74 -7.47 -6.14
CA GLU A 55 -7.40 -8.75 -5.50
C GLU A 55 -5.92 -9.08 -5.66
N ASP A 56 -5.37 -8.85 -6.86
CA ASP A 56 -3.95 -9.05 -7.12
C ASP A 56 -3.07 -8.16 -6.25
N MET A 57 -3.40 -6.86 -6.17
CA MET A 57 -2.68 -5.91 -5.32
C MET A 57 -2.78 -6.31 -3.84
N GLN A 58 -3.97 -6.70 -3.35
CA GLN A 58 -4.14 -7.16 -1.98
C GLN A 58 -3.29 -8.41 -1.68
N ALA A 59 -3.26 -9.36 -2.61
CA ALA A 59 -2.47 -10.58 -2.45
C ALA A 59 -0.96 -10.29 -2.47
N ASP A 60 -0.51 -9.34 -3.30
CA ASP A 60 0.87 -8.85 -3.30
C ASP A 60 1.25 -8.29 -1.92
N TYR A 61 0.44 -7.38 -1.37
CA TYR A 61 0.71 -6.80 -0.05
C TYR A 61 0.70 -7.83 1.08
N ARG A 62 -0.19 -8.83 1.04
CA ARG A 62 -0.22 -9.90 2.04
C ARG A 62 1.00 -10.81 1.98
N SER A 63 1.53 -11.06 0.78
CA SER A 63 2.63 -12.02 0.57
C SER A 63 4.01 -11.37 0.65
N THR A 64 4.18 -10.16 0.10
CA THR A 64 5.49 -9.51 -0.05
C THR A 64 5.58 -8.15 0.64
N GLY A 65 4.46 -7.56 1.07
CA GLY A 65 4.40 -6.21 1.65
C GLY A 65 4.50 -5.08 0.62
N THR A 66 4.55 -5.41 -0.68
CA THR A 66 4.63 -4.44 -1.78
C THR A 66 3.93 -4.97 -3.01
N THR A 67 3.68 -4.13 -4.01
CA THR A 67 3.12 -4.53 -5.30
C THR A 67 3.92 -3.93 -6.45
N LEU A 68 4.05 -4.69 -7.54
CA LEU A 68 4.54 -4.20 -8.83
C LEU A 68 3.39 -3.71 -9.73
N GLY A 69 2.16 -3.88 -9.28
CA GLY A 69 0.96 -3.44 -9.97
C GLY A 69 0.60 -1.99 -9.67
N ARG A 70 -0.70 -1.69 -9.76
CA ARG A 70 -1.23 -0.36 -9.48
C ARG A 70 -1.07 -0.03 -7.99
N HIS A 71 -0.69 1.22 -7.71
CA HIS A 71 -0.59 1.72 -6.34
C HIS A 71 -1.97 1.66 -5.63
N PRO A 72 -2.03 1.25 -4.32
CA PRO A 72 -3.29 1.11 -3.59
C PRO A 72 -4.19 2.34 -3.65
N ILE A 73 -3.61 3.53 -3.52
CA ILE A 73 -4.34 4.80 -3.54
C ILE A 73 -5.04 5.03 -4.88
N SER A 74 -4.50 4.51 -5.99
CA SER A 74 -5.14 4.65 -7.31
C SER A 74 -6.55 4.06 -7.36
N PHE A 75 -6.83 3.02 -6.58
CA PHE A 75 -8.17 2.42 -6.48
C PHE A 75 -9.11 3.26 -5.60
N LEU A 76 -8.55 4.04 -4.69
CA LEU A 76 -9.28 4.90 -3.75
C LEU A 76 -9.39 6.34 -4.25
N ARG A 77 -8.70 6.70 -5.35
CA ARG A 77 -8.56 8.09 -5.81
C ARG A 77 -9.90 8.80 -6.02
N ALA A 78 -10.89 8.13 -6.61
CA ALA A 78 -12.22 8.73 -6.81
C ALA A 78 -12.88 9.11 -5.46
N GLN A 79 -12.79 8.22 -4.48
CA GLN A 79 -13.34 8.43 -3.14
C GLN A 79 -12.55 9.51 -2.37
N LEU A 80 -11.22 9.57 -2.53
CA LEU A 80 -10.40 10.62 -1.92
C LEU A 80 -10.66 12.00 -2.56
N ARG A 81 -10.87 12.05 -3.87
CA ARG A 81 -11.26 13.29 -4.56
C ARG A 81 -12.63 13.81 -4.11
N SER A 82 -13.61 12.95 -3.88
CA SER A 82 -14.92 13.36 -3.34
C SER A 82 -14.82 13.93 -1.93
N ARG A 83 -13.76 13.58 -1.16
CA ARG A 83 -13.41 14.16 0.14
C ARG A 83 -12.57 15.44 0.01
N GLY A 84 -12.30 15.90 -1.21
CA GLY A 84 -11.50 17.09 -1.50
C GLY A 84 -9.99 16.87 -1.32
N CYS A 85 -9.50 15.62 -1.35
CA CYS A 85 -8.07 15.33 -1.28
C CYS A 85 -7.42 15.52 -2.66
N LEU A 86 -6.35 16.30 -2.68
CA LEU A 86 -5.44 16.46 -3.82
C LEU A 86 -4.50 15.24 -3.88
N ASP A 87 -3.96 14.98 -5.06
CA ASP A 87 -2.83 14.10 -5.24
C ASP A 87 -1.49 14.86 -5.15
N ALA A 88 -0.37 14.13 -4.99
CA ALA A 88 0.94 14.74 -4.82
C ALA A 88 1.35 15.61 -6.03
N ALA A 89 1.02 15.19 -7.24
CA ALA A 89 1.33 15.95 -8.45
C ALA A 89 0.57 17.30 -8.48
N GLN A 90 -0.69 17.33 -8.05
CA GLN A 90 -1.50 18.56 -8.02
C GLN A 90 -0.95 19.63 -7.06
N LEU A 91 -0.17 19.22 -6.04
CA LEU A 91 0.42 20.20 -5.11
C LEU A 91 1.40 21.15 -5.77
N VAL A 92 2.01 20.76 -6.88
CA VAL A 92 2.94 21.60 -7.63
C VAL A 92 2.24 22.87 -8.14
N ASP A 93 0.96 22.75 -8.50
CA ASP A 93 0.16 23.85 -9.04
C ASP A 93 -0.42 24.77 -7.95
N HIS A 94 -0.32 24.34 -6.67
CA HIS A 94 -0.84 25.14 -5.56
C HIS A 94 0.21 26.10 -5.02
N GLY A 95 -0.21 27.36 -4.79
CA GLY A 95 0.66 28.42 -4.27
C GLY A 95 1.04 28.21 -2.80
N HIS A 96 2.19 28.80 -2.39
CA HIS A 96 2.59 28.91 -0.99
C HIS A 96 1.46 29.50 -0.11
N GLY A 97 1.30 28.97 1.08
CA GLY A 97 0.31 29.43 2.06
C GLY A 97 -1.12 28.91 1.85
N ARG A 98 -1.40 28.21 0.74
CA ARG A 98 -2.73 27.66 0.47
C ARG A 98 -3.07 26.51 1.41
N ARG A 99 -4.33 26.43 1.79
CA ARG A 99 -4.86 25.26 2.52
C ARG A 99 -5.04 24.12 1.55
N VAL A 100 -4.53 22.94 1.93
CA VAL A 100 -4.60 21.72 1.15
C VAL A 100 -5.08 20.56 2.01
N ARG A 101 -5.69 19.59 1.37
CA ARG A 101 -6.06 18.31 1.94
C ARG A 101 -5.46 17.21 1.07
N ILE A 102 -4.76 16.27 1.69
CA ILE A 102 -4.02 15.22 1.01
C ILE A 102 -4.25 13.92 1.75
N ALA A 103 -4.28 12.82 1.03
CA ALA A 103 -4.29 11.48 1.63
C ALA A 103 -3.24 10.61 0.97
N GLY A 104 -2.52 9.84 1.77
CA GLY A 104 -1.45 8.95 1.33
C GLY A 104 -1.16 7.85 2.33
N LEU A 105 -0.45 6.81 1.85
CA LEU A 105 0.14 5.80 2.72
C LEU A 105 1.31 6.42 3.48
N VAL A 106 1.35 6.20 4.78
CA VAL A 106 2.44 6.70 5.62
C VAL A 106 3.68 5.82 5.42
N ARG A 107 4.66 6.36 4.71
CA ARG A 107 5.94 5.67 4.41
C ARG A 107 6.98 5.88 5.51
N MET A 108 6.98 7.06 6.10
CA MET A 108 7.99 7.42 7.08
C MET A 108 7.42 8.34 8.16
N ARG A 109 7.86 8.11 9.39
CA ARG A 109 7.66 8.98 10.56
C ARG A 109 9.01 9.19 11.21
N GLN A 110 9.47 10.43 11.29
CA GLN A 110 10.74 10.77 11.92
C GLN A 110 10.51 11.85 12.97
N ARG A 111 11.00 11.61 14.17
CA ARG A 111 11.03 12.59 15.27
C ARG A 111 12.47 12.80 15.72
N PRO A 112 13.23 13.68 15.06
CA PRO A 112 14.60 13.97 15.44
C PRO A 112 14.65 14.57 16.84
N GLN A 113 15.61 14.16 17.64
CA GLN A 113 15.80 14.69 19.01
C GLN A 113 16.12 16.20 18.97
N THR A 114 16.75 16.67 17.91
CA THR A 114 17.13 18.08 17.69
C THR A 114 15.98 18.99 17.28
N ALA A 115 14.82 18.43 16.87
CA ALA A 115 13.72 19.19 16.27
C ALA A 115 12.63 19.60 17.28
N SER A 116 12.94 19.78 18.56
CA SER A 116 12.03 20.30 19.61
C SER A 116 10.66 19.61 19.63
N GLY A 117 10.61 18.30 19.29
CA GLY A 117 9.40 17.48 19.28
C GLY A 117 8.55 17.57 18.03
N VAL A 118 9.05 18.17 16.96
CA VAL A 118 8.43 18.15 15.62
C VAL A 118 8.54 16.75 15.04
N THR A 119 7.49 16.29 14.38
CA THR A 119 7.48 15.01 13.65
C THR A 119 7.37 15.30 12.16
N PHE A 120 8.26 14.70 11.39
CA PHE A 120 8.22 14.71 9.93
C PHE A 120 7.51 13.45 9.45
N LEU A 121 6.56 13.63 8.55
CA LEU A 121 5.84 12.56 7.87
C LEU A 121 6.17 12.58 6.39
N THR A 122 6.28 11.40 5.80
CA THR A 122 6.25 11.24 4.34
C THR A 122 5.03 10.39 4.00
N LEU A 123 4.13 10.96 3.22
CA LEU A 123 2.96 10.29 2.65
C LEU A 123 3.23 9.97 1.18
N GLU A 124 2.81 8.79 0.75
CA GLU A 124 2.94 8.35 -0.65
C GLU A 124 1.55 8.13 -1.25
N ASP A 125 1.35 8.63 -2.45
CA ASP A 125 0.22 8.28 -3.29
C ASP A 125 0.68 7.76 -4.66
N GLU A 126 -0.24 7.51 -5.59
CA GLU A 126 0.07 6.98 -6.92
C GLU A 126 0.83 7.96 -7.82
N THR A 127 0.96 9.22 -7.43
CA THR A 127 1.61 10.28 -8.21
C THR A 127 2.93 10.75 -7.61
N GLY A 128 3.21 10.41 -6.36
CA GLY A 128 4.47 10.78 -5.72
C GLY A 128 4.43 10.80 -4.19
N MET A 129 5.40 11.48 -3.62
CA MET A 129 5.56 11.62 -2.17
C MET A 129 5.31 13.06 -1.73
N VAL A 130 4.69 13.20 -0.56
CA VAL A 130 4.43 14.47 0.10
C VAL A 130 5.07 14.48 1.47
N ASN A 131 5.92 15.48 1.70
CA ASN A 131 6.49 15.72 3.02
C ASN A 131 5.55 16.61 3.84
N ALA A 132 5.36 16.25 5.09
CA ALA A 132 4.51 16.97 6.02
C ALA A 132 5.19 17.18 7.37
N VAL A 133 4.91 18.32 8.00
CA VAL A 133 5.47 18.71 9.29
C VAL A 133 4.34 18.76 10.31
N VAL A 134 4.49 17.97 11.37
CA VAL A 134 3.54 17.90 12.49
C VAL A 134 4.20 18.53 13.70
N TRP A 135 3.70 19.68 14.12
CA TRP A 135 4.19 20.36 15.31
C TRP A 135 3.88 19.57 16.58
N ARG A 136 4.72 19.70 17.60
CA ARG A 136 4.63 18.97 18.87
C ARG A 136 3.22 18.98 19.47
N HIS A 137 2.59 20.14 19.56
CA HIS A 137 1.25 20.25 20.16
C HIS A 137 0.18 19.45 19.43
N LEU A 138 0.29 19.29 18.11
CA LEU A 138 -0.60 18.46 17.30
C LEU A 138 -0.22 16.98 17.42
N ALA A 139 1.07 16.67 17.40
CA ALA A 139 1.60 15.32 17.60
C ALA A 139 1.13 14.73 18.95
N ASP A 140 1.20 15.51 20.02
CA ASP A 140 0.77 15.09 21.35
C ASP A 140 -0.77 14.92 21.41
N ARG A 141 -1.53 15.85 20.82
CA ARG A 141 -3.01 15.82 20.80
C ARG A 141 -3.59 14.69 19.96
N GLN A 142 -2.97 14.37 18.81
CA GLN A 142 -3.41 13.34 17.88
C GLN A 142 -2.42 12.16 17.80
N HIS A 143 -1.76 11.84 18.93
CA HIS A 143 -0.67 10.87 18.99
C HIS A 143 -1.08 9.51 18.40
N ARG A 144 -2.26 9.00 18.77
CA ARG A 144 -2.74 7.71 18.26
C ARG A 144 -2.88 7.70 16.75
N VAL A 145 -3.49 8.73 16.16
CA VAL A 145 -3.62 8.85 14.69
C VAL A 145 -2.25 8.94 14.05
N LEU A 146 -1.35 9.73 14.64
CA LEU A 146 0.01 9.91 14.12
C LEU A 146 0.79 8.61 14.06
N VAL A 147 0.66 7.73 15.05
CA VAL A 147 1.51 6.52 15.19
C VAL A 147 0.90 5.30 14.53
N GLU A 148 -0.41 5.08 14.67
CA GLU A 148 -1.06 3.82 14.28
C GLU A 148 -1.56 3.81 12.82
N THR A 149 -1.84 4.99 12.21
CA THR A 149 -2.50 5.07 10.90
C THR A 149 -1.58 4.67 9.75
N GLN A 150 -2.05 3.80 8.87
CA GLN A 150 -1.37 3.41 7.63
C GLN A 150 -1.78 4.30 6.44
N LEU A 151 -3.08 4.55 6.27
CA LEU A 151 -3.61 5.49 5.30
C LEU A 151 -4.09 6.74 6.02
N MET A 152 -3.36 7.82 5.87
CA MET A 152 -3.60 9.07 6.57
C MET A 152 -4.10 10.16 5.63
N GLN A 153 -5.16 10.86 6.04
CA GLN A 153 -5.52 12.14 5.46
C GLN A 153 -4.98 13.26 6.35
N ILE A 154 -4.33 14.22 5.77
CA ILE A 154 -3.88 15.44 6.43
C ILE A 154 -4.56 16.67 5.85
N GLU A 155 -4.86 17.63 6.70
CA GLU A 155 -5.27 18.98 6.35
C GLU A 155 -4.23 19.95 6.86
N GLY A 156 -3.80 20.87 6.04
CA GLY A 156 -2.75 21.79 6.44
C GLY A 156 -2.55 22.93 5.46
N ARG A 157 -1.45 23.66 5.66
CA ARG A 157 -1.01 24.76 4.81
C ARG A 157 0.24 24.31 4.04
N LEU A 158 0.21 24.53 2.73
CA LEU A 158 1.34 24.27 1.87
C LEU A 158 2.41 25.35 2.06
N GLU A 159 3.64 24.94 2.35
CA GLU A 159 4.79 25.84 2.40
C GLU A 159 5.84 25.44 1.37
N ARG A 160 6.46 26.44 0.78
CA ARG A 160 7.60 26.30 -0.13
C ARG A 160 8.72 27.20 0.38
N VAL A 161 9.82 26.58 0.74
CA VAL A 161 11.03 27.27 1.22
C VAL A 161 12.21 26.67 0.47
N ASP A 162 13.02 27.49 -0.15
CA ASP A 162 14.26 27.08 -0.86
C ASP A 162 14.06 25.95 -1.88
N GLY A 163 12.92 25.97 -2.61
CA GLY A 163 12.57 24.94 -3.58
C GLY A 163 12.01 23.64 -2.99
N VAL A 164 12.00 23.49 -1.65
CA VAL A 164 11.40 22.34 -0.95
C VAL A 164 9.95 22.66 -0.62
N GLN A 165 9.08 21.67 -0.90
CA GLN A 165 7.66 21.76 -0.64
C GLN A 165 7.27 20.83 0.50
N HIS A 166 6.53 21.35 1.48
CA HIS A 166 5.99 20.55 2.58
C HIS A 166 4.65 21.10 3.07
N VAL A 167 3.90 20.27 3.76
CA VAL A 167 2.59 20.65 4.32
C VAL A 167 2.72 20.79 5.84
N ILE A 168 2.47 21.99 6.36
CA ILE A 168 2.31 22.19 7.80
C ILE A 168 0.95 21.68 8.22
N VAL A 169 0.94 20.57 8.95
CA VAL A 169 -0.28 19.84 9.32
C VAL A 169 -1.04 20.55 10.41
N GLN A 170 -2.33 20.73 10.22
CA GLN A 170 -3.27 21.29 11.19
C GLN A 170 -4.23 20.22 11.76
N ARG A 171 -4.51 19.16 10.99
CA ARG A 171 -5.37 18.04 11.39
C ARG A 171 -4.96 16.76 10.66
N MET A 172 -5.09 15.64 11.35
CA MET A 172 -4.87 14.30 10.80
C MET A 172 -6.12 13.45 11.00
N HIS A 173 -6.42 12.58 10.01
CA HIS A 173 -7.52 11.63 10.05
C HIS A 173 -7.03 10.25 9.64
N CYS A 174 -7.45 9.23 10.36
CA CYS A 174 -7.24 7.83 9.98
C CYS A 174 -8.26 7.44 8.91
N LEU A 175 -7.77 6.85 7.81
CA LEU A 175 -8.58 6.29 6.73
C LEU A 175 -8.33 4.79 6.53
N ASP A 176 -7.75 4.10 7.51
CA ASP A 176 -7.38 2.68 7.40
C ASP A 176 -8.56 1.77 7.08
N GLU A 177 -9.78 2.19 7.42
CA GLU A 177 -11.01 1.49 7.02
C GLU A 177 -11.14 1.32 5.51
N LEU A 178 -10.60 2.27 4.72
CA LEU A 178 -10.59 2.20 3.25
C LEU A 178 -9.60 1.16 2.71
N LEU A 179 -8.65 0.75 3.54
CA LEU A 179 -7.68 -0.31 3.23
C LEU A 179 -8.18 -1.69 3.65
N GLN A 180 -9.47 -1.88 3.89
CA GLN A 180 -10.01 -3.17 4.31
C GLN A 180 -9.53 -4.29 3.39
N GLY A 181 -8.76 -5.23 3.96
CA GLY A 181 -8.12 -6.33 3.25
C GLY A 181 -6.63 -6.12 2.91
N LEU A 182 -6.04 -4.92 3.09
CA LEU A 182 -4.61 -4.64 2.86
C LEU A 182 -3.71 -4.86 4.09
N ARG A 183 -4.24 -5.31 5.23
CA ARG A 183 -3.42 -5.53 6.42
C ARG A 183 -2.35 -6.58 6.13
N SER A 184 -1.14 -6.13 5.79
CA SER A 184 0.05 -6.94 5.92
C SER A 184 0.36 -7.07 7.41
N HIS A 185 0.55 -8.30 7.91
CA HIS A 185 1.21 -8.47 9.18
C HIS A 185 2.63 -7.89 9.05
N SER A 186 2.93 -6.86 9.81
CA SER A 186 4.31 -6.40 10.02
C SER A 186 5.13 -7.63 10.43
N ARG A 187 6.13 -7.98 9.63
CA ARG A 187 7.15 -8.94 10.06
C ARG A 187 8.09 -8.16 10.95
N ASP A 188 7.93 -8.31 12.26
CA ASP A 188 8.93 -7.88 13.20
C ASP A 188 10.19 -8.71 12.94
N PHE A 189 11.22 -8.07 12.40
CA PHE A 189 12.57 -8.62 12.38
C PHE A 189 13.14 -8.42 13.77
N HIS A 190 13.22 -9.50 14.55
CA HIS A 190 14.05 -9.63 15.73
C HIS A 190 15.48 -9.92 15.31
#